data_27b7d1b80d8c20fac97bbf858df75d23
#
_entry.id   27b7d1b80d8c20fac97bbf858df75d23
#
_cell.length_a   1.000
_cell.length_b   1.000
_cell.length_c   1.000
_cell.angle_alpha   90.00
_cell.angle_beta   90.00
_cell.angle_gamma   90.00
#
_symmetry.space_group_name_H-M   'P 1'
#
loop_
_entity.id
_entity.type
_entity.pdbx_description
1 polymer ?
#
loop_
_entity_poly.entity_id
_entity_poly.type
_entity_poly.pdbx_seq_one_letter_code
_entity_poly.pdbx_strand_id
1 'polypeptide(L)'
;MRRLLHIIYILMLTALSAGCAKIEQSMDEASNHLIGYEVVENQPVTKAVFPTDQTFMSTAYKLTSGMTWDANSAQAELRFNKEEVKYQGTYWKTDQDYYWPTDGGSLTFFSYTPKSVEATITMDGVSVNSWDVVDKKGQVILVADIAKDKTKNESYAGFSGVPTLFRHKLSKVSFKVARSSFAKEGISVHIKSIKIADVYTKGNYSRGGYENDSWSGLTNLRTEANPYVIFQSSATGGDILDKTPVMKGDESIMIPQMLNENGYNHPRVFVEYTTTTGGTVEAKSAECFFVENFRSGQWAKGNHYTYTIYIGVGQYPIEFDGSVSDWSSTDMGTTIVQ
;
A
#
# COMPACT_ATOMS: atom_id res chain seq x y z
N MET A 1 -7.67 25.19 69.00
CA MET A 1 -8.42 24.24 68.14
C MET A 1 -8.39 24.53 66.63
N ARG A 2 -8.51 25.78 66.16
CA ARG A 2 -8.48 26.09 64.74
C ARG A 2 -7.13 25.78 64.01
N ARG A 3 -6.01 25.92 64.65
CA ARG A 3 -4.68 25.63 64.09
C ARG A 3 -4.36 24.14 63.97
N LEU A 4 -4.92 23.30 64.80
CA LEU A 4 -4.72 21.86 64.73
C LEU A 4 -5.52 21.23 63.58
N LEU A 5 -6.71 21.77 63.28
CA LEU A 5 -7.52 21.31 62.12
C LEU A 5 -6.86 21.57 60.79
N HIS A 6 -6.14 22.69 60.62
CA HIS A 6 -5.44 23.03 59.39
C HIS A 6 -4.24 22.11 59.13
N ILE A 7 -3.55 21.66 60.15
CA ILE A 7 -2.42 20.75 60.01
C ILE A 7 -2.89 19.37 59.59
N ILE A 8 -4.02 18.88 60.15
CA ILE A 8 -4.61 17.59 59.78
C ILE A 8 -5.11 17.63 58.34
N TYR A 9 -5.69 18.74 57.89
CA TYR A 9 -6.17 18.88 56.48
C TYR A 9 -5.02 18.91 55.45
N ILE A 10 -3.90 19.55 55.78
CA ILE A 10 -2.69 19.60 54.94
C ILE A 10 -2.04 18.21 54.89
N LEU A 11 -1.97 17.48 55.99
CA LEU A 11 -1.45 16.12 56.01
C LEU A 11 -2.32 15.13 55.27
N MET A 12 -3.65 15.29 55.26
CA MET A 12 -4.53 14.45 54.46
C MET A 12 -4.44 14.77 52.93
N LEU A 13 -4.26 16.02 52.53
CA LEU A 13 -4.07 16.36 51.13
C LEU A 13 -2.73 15.84 50.57
N THR A 14 -1.65 15.83 51.37
CA THR A 14 -0.36 15.28 50.93
C THR A 14 -0.35 13.74 50.82
N ALA A 15 -1.15 13.07 51.64
CA ALA A 15 -1.31 11.59 51.55
C ALA A 15 -2.07 11.15 50.34
N LEU A 16 -3.06 11.94 49.84
CA LEU A 16 -3.80 11.64 48.61
C LEU A 16 -2.95 11.85 47.35
N SER A 17 -2.03 12.86 47.36
CA SER A 17 -1.18 13.10 46.18
C SER A 17 -0.07 12.05 46.05
N ALA A 18 0.43 11.49 47.13
CA ALA A 18 1.42 10.39 47.08
C ALA A 18 0.83 9.05 46.60
N GLY A 19 -0.48 8.82 46.84
CA GLY A 19 -1.18 7.63 46.35
C GLY A 19 -1.45 7.67 44.84
N CYS A 20 -1.82 8.84 44.31
CA CYS A 20 -2.03 9.00 42.86
C CYS A 20 -0.70 8.90 42.08
N ALA A 21 0.38 9.51 42.56
CA ALA A 21 1.69 9.40 41.90
C ALA A 21 2.22 7.96 41.85
N LYS A 22 1.97 7.15 42.90
CA LYS A 22 2.35 5.73 42.90
C LYS A 22 1.51 4.88 41.96
N ILE A 23 0.22 5.20 41.77
CA ILE A 23 -0.66 4.51 40.84
C ILE A 23 -0.30 4.86 39.40
N GLU A 24 0.01 6.13 39.11
CA GLU A 24 0.49 6.54 37.78
C GLU A 24 1.84 5.91 37.44
N GLN A 25 2.81 5.87 38.36
CA GLN A 25 4.10 5.23 38.15
C GLN A 25 3.97 3.70 37.95
N SER A 26 3.08 3.04 38.65
CA SER A 26 2.85 1.59 38.47
C SER A 26 2.09 1.26 37.19
N MET A 27 1.23 2.14 36.70
CA MET A 27 0.58 2.00 35.41
C MET A 27 1.55 2.27 34.26
N ASP A 28 2.44 3.25 34.38
CA ASP A 28 3.49 3.52 33.38
C ASP A 28 4.52 2.39 33.28
N GLU A 29 4.93 1.78 34.39
CA GLU A 29 5.83 0.62 34.35
C GLU A 29 5.15 -0.61 33.75
N ALA A 30 3.89 -0.89 34.06
CA ALA A 30 3.15 -2.00 33.48
C ALA A 30 2.88 -1.78 31.99
N SER A 31 2.60 -0.56 31.55
CA SER A 31 2.40 -0.22 30.14
C SER A 31 3.69 -0.32 29.33
N ASN A 32 4.85 -0.03 29.93
CA ASN A 32 6.15 -0.15 29.28
C ASN A 32 6.57 -1.61 28.99
N HIS A 33 6.02 -2.59 29.71
CA HIS A 33 6.27 -4.02 29.45
C HIS A 33 5.34 -4.63 28.42
N LEU A 34 4.18 -4.02 28.15
CA LEU A 34 3.26 -4.47 27.13
C LEU A 34 3.79 -4.12 25.73
N ILE A 35 3.71 -5.07 24.81
CA ILE A 35 4.09 -4.83 23.42
C ILE A 35 3.01 -3.97 22.76
N GLY A 36 3.38 -2.75 22.42
CA GLY A 36 2.61 -1.85 21.58
C GLY A 36 3.26 -1.69 20.21
N TYR A 37 2.53 -1.13 19.24
CA TYR A 37 3.04 -0.86 17.90
C TYR A 37 2.95 0.62 17.60
N GLU A 38 3.99 1.14 16.97
CA GLU A 38 3.98 2.44 16.32
C GLU A 38 3.82 2.24 14.82
N VAL A 39 2.66 2.60 14.28
CA VAL A 39 2.30 2.27 12.92
C VAL A 39 2.32 3.50 12.04
N VAL A 40 3.09 3.44 10.99
CA VAL A 40 3.18 4.49 9.97
C VAL A 40 3.17 3.85 8.59
N GLU A 41 2.65 4.58 7.62
CA GLU A 41 2.79 4.23 6.22
C GLU A 41 3.89 5.08 5.58
N ASN A 42 4.72 4.45 4.75
CA ASN A 42 5.86 5.14 4.17
C ASN A 42 5.43 6.13 3.11
N GLN A 43 5.75 7.39 3.38
CA GLN A 43 5.81 8.42 2.35
C GLN A 43 7.19 9.08 2.38
N PRO A 44 7.81 9.36 1.22
CA PRO A 44 9.16 9.92 1.16
C PRO A 44 9.30 11.29 1.82
N VAL A 45 8.22 12.05 1.94
CA VAL A 45 8.24 13.45 2.40
C VAL A 45 7.36 13.70 3.63
N THR A 46 6.28 12.93 3.81
CA THR A 46 5.38 13.07 4.96
C THR A 46 5.00 11.69 5.47
N LYS A 47 5.14 11.45 6.78
CA LYS A 47 4.63 10.23 7.40
C LYS A 47 3.11 10.25 7.33
N ALA A 48 2.51 9.39 6.51
CA ALA A 48 1.08 9.17 6.57
C ALA A 48 0.75 8.32 7.79
N VAL A 49 -0.26 8.75 8.52
CA VAL A 49 -0.78 7.98 9.64
C VAL A 49 -1.58 6.80 9.09
N PHE A 50 -1.23 5.59 9.49
CA PHE A 50 -2.01 4.41 9.16
C PHE A 50 -3.43 4.56 9.75
N PRO A 51 -4.51 4.31 8.98
CA PRO A 51 -5.88 4.55 9.44
C PRO A 51 -6.23 3.72 10.68
N THR A 52 -6.78 4.37 11.70
CA THR A 52 -7.07 3.74 13.00
C THR A 52 -8.26 2.78 12.98
N ASP A 53 -9.06 2.80 11.94
CA ASP A 53 -10.16 1.87 11.66
C ASP A 53 -9.71 0.59 10.94
N GLN A 54 -8.44 0.51 10.56
CA GLN A 54 -7.85 -0.66 9.92
C GLN A 54 -7.11 -1.54 10.92
N THR A 55 -6.83 -2.76 10.52
CA THR A 55 -6.09 -3.74 11.30
C THR A 55 -4.98 -4.35 10.46
N PHE A 56 -4.01 -4.96 11.13
CA PHE A 56 -2.95 -5.70 10.46
C PHE A 56 -2.61 -6.98 11.22
N MET A 57 -1.95 -7.91 10.55
CA MET A 57 -1.47 -9.15 11.15
C MET A 57 -0.01 -9.01 11.51
N SER A 58 0.38 -9.51 12.69
CA SER A 58 1.76 -9.51 13.15
C SER A 58 2.18 -10.89 13.65
N THR A 59 3.42 -11.26 13.38
CA THR A 59 4.11 -12.45 13.90
C THR A 59 5.40 -12.01 14.55
N ALA A 60 5.72 -12.58 15.72
CA ALA A 60 6.97 -12.30 16.40
C ALA A 60 7.75 -13.57 16.68
N TYR A 61 9.06 -13.50 16.49
CA TYR A 61 10.03 -14.52 16.89
C TYR A 61 10.94 -13.97 17.97
N LYS A 62 11.31 -14.84 18.92
CA LYS A 62 12.22 -14.52 20.04
C LYS A 62 13.60 -15.11 19.79
N LEU A 63 14.62 -14.30 20.06
CA LEU A 63 16.01 -14.76 20.19
C LEU A 63 16.48 -14.63 21.64
N THR A 64 17.36 -15.53 22.06
CA THR A 64 18.02 -15.49 23.36
C THR A 64 18.95 -14.27 23.46
N SER A 65 19.18 -13.80 24.67
CA SER A 65 20.10 -12.69 24.96
C SER A 65 21.47 -12.88 24.29
N GLY A 66 21.98 -11.81 23.70
CA GLY A 66 23.26 -11.80 23.00
C GLY A 66 23.23 -12.30 21.55
N MET A 67 22.09 -12.79 21.06
CA MET A 67 21.89 -13.15 19.66
C MET A 67 21.28 -12.00 18.86
N THR A 68 21.58 -11.95 17.56
CA THR A 68 20.98 -11.01 16.61
C THR A 68 20.27 -11.72 15.48
N TRP A 69 19.24 -11.11 14.92
CA TRP A 69 18.44 -11.71 13.84
C TRP A 69 19.29 -12.09 12.64
N ASP A 70 20.16 -11.18 12.21
CA ASP A 70 20.98 -11.39 11.00
C ASP A 70 21.95 -12.57 11.10
N ALA A 71 22.42 -12.89 12.30
CA ALA A 71 23.34 -13.99 12.53
C ALA A 71 22.66 -15.30 13.01
N ASN A 72 21.50 -15.19 13.66
CA ASN A 72 20.95 -16.29 14.44
C ASN A 72 19.46 -16.56 14.17
N SER A 73 18.86 -16.01 13.12
CA SER A 73 17.42 -16.17 12.83
C SER A 73 16.95 -17.63 12.82
N ALA A 74 17.78 -18.56 12.37
CA ALA A 74 17.49 -20.01 12.37
C ALA A 74 17.28 -20.61 13.76
N GLN A 75 17.70 -19.92 14.83
CA GLN A 75 17.56 -20.35 16.23
C GLN A 75 16.36 -19.65 16.93
N ALA A 76 15.63 -18.79 16.20
CA ALA A 76 14.55 -18.04 16.77
C ALA A 76 13.34 -18.92 17.07
N GLU A 77 12.71 -18.68 18.22
CA GLU A 77 11.50 -19.35 18.64
C GLU A 77 10.27 -18.51 18.32
N LEU A 78 9.20 -19.14 17.83
CA LEU A 78 7.94 -18.46 17.57
C LEU A 78 7.33 -17.96 18.90
N ARG A 79 7.13 -16.64 19.03
CA ARG A 79 6.49 -16.01 20.19
C ARG A 79 4.97 -15.96 20.06
N PHE A 80 4.49 -15.50 18.90
CA PHE A 80 3.10 -15.54 18.46
C PHE A 80 3.02 -15.49 16.95
N ASN A 81 1.92 -15.97 16.38
CA ASN A 81 1.76 -16.13 14.94
C ASN A 81 0.47 -15.51 14.42
N LYS A 82 0.61 -14.54 13.52
CA LYS A 82 -0.52 -13.88 12.83
C LYS A 82 -1.59 -13.37 13.81
N GLU A 83 -1.16 -12.70 14.86
CA GLU A 83 -2.06 -11.99 15.75
C GLU A 83 -2.58 -10.71 15.08
N GLU A 84 -3.86 -10.45 15.24
CA GLU A 84 -4.47 -9.24 14.73
C GLU A 84 -4.18 -8.06 15.66
N VAL A 85 -3.60 -7.00 15.10
CA VAL A 85 -3.28 -5.76 15.79
C VAL A 85 -4.30 -4.70 15.44
N LYS A 86 -4.87 -4.05 16.46
CA LYS A 86 -5.91 -3.02 16.36
C LYS A 86 -5.54 -1.78 17.14
N TYR A 87 -6.06 -0.64 16.70
CA TYR A 87 -5.98 0.59 17.47
C TYR A 87 -6.95 0.54 18.66
N GLN A 88 -6.43 0.74 19.86
CA GLN A 88 -7.19 0.64 21.13
C GLN A 88 -7.46 2.05 21.74
N GLY A 89 -7.57 3.06 20.89
CA GLY A 89 -7.85 4.45 21.31
C GLY A 89 -6.62 5.29 21.60
N THR A 90 -5.54 4.72 22.11
CA THR A 90 -4.29 5.41 22.41
C THR A 90 -3.05 4.77 21.77
N TYR A 91 -3.09 3.48 21.52
CA TYR A 91 -1.98 2.74 20.91
C TYR A 91 -2.48 1.50 20.16
N TRP A 92 -1.64 0.95 19.33
CA TRP A 92 -1.90 -0.28 18.59
C TRP A 92 -1.41 -1.47 19.40
N LYS A 93 -2.24 -2.50 19.57
CA LYS A 93 -1.88 -3.77 20.20
C LYS A 93 -2.70 -4.94 19.67
N THR A 94 -2.26 -6.15 20.00
CA THR A 94 -3.00 -7.39 19.82
C THR A 94 -4.19 -7.49 20.79
N ASP A 95 -5.22 -8.28 20.44
CA ASP A 95 -6.35 -8.52 21.37
C ASP A 95 -5.86 -9.22 22.63
N GLN A 96 -4.97 -10.20 22.51
CA GLN A 96 -4.28 -10.81 23.64
C GLN A 96 -3.06 -9.96 24.01
N ASP A 97 -2.81 -9.76 25.30
CA ASP A 97 -1.65 -9.03 25.78
C ASP A 97 -0.38 -9.87 25.68
N TYR A 98 0.63 -9.35 25.00
CA TYR A 98 1.98 -9.91 24.95
C TYR A 98 2.97 -8.94 25.56
N TYR A 99 3.97 -9.49 26.25
CA TYR A 99 4.94 -8.73 27.01
C TYR A 99 6.36 -8.96 26.50
N TRP A 100 7.17 -7.94 26.64
CA TRP A 100 8.60 -8.00 26.31
C TRP A 100 9.31 -9.06 27.15
N PRO A 101 10.32 -9.77 26.58
CA PRO A 101 11.14 -10.73 27.32
C PRO A 101 11.87 -10.06 28.50
N THR A 102 11.80 -10.69 29.69
CA THR A 102 12.51 -10.22 30.89
C THR A 102 13.86 -10.90 31.09
N ASP A 103 14.20 -11.87 30.24
CA ASP A 103 15.45 -12.64 30.26
C ASP A 103 16.57 -12.03 29.39
N GLY A 104 16.38 -10.80 28.92
CA GLY A 104 17.32 -10.10 28.05
C GLY A 104 17.26 -10.54 26.58
N GLY A 105 16.31 -11.41 26.21
CA GLY A 105 16.07 -11.77 24.82
C GLY A 105 15.46 -10.64 24.00
N SER A 106 15.53 -10.79 22.69
CA SER A 106 14.96 -9.84 21.73
C SER A 106 13.81 -10.45 20.92
N LEU A 107 12.96 -9.58 20.36
CA LEU A 107 11.88 -9.96 19.44
C LEU A 107 12.10 -9.36 18.07
N THR A 108 11.79 -10.12 17.03
CA THR A 108 11.75 -9.65 15.64
C THR A 108 10.34 -9.82 15.10
N PHE A 109 9.81 -8.76 14.50
CA PHE A 109 8.42 -8.70 14.07
C PHE A 109 8.28 -8.63 12.55
N PHE A 110 7.29 -9.37 12.05
CA PHE A 110 6.84 -9.38 10.66
C PHE A 110 5.37 -9.02 10.63
N SER A 111 5.00 -7.99 9.88
CA SER A 111 3.62 -7.52 9.81
C SER A 111 3.16 -7.29 8.38
N TYR A 112 1.88 -7.57 8.11
CA TYR A 112 1.25 -7.34 6.81
C TYR A 112 -0.22 -6.94 6.95
N THR A 113 -0.76 -6.29 5.95
CA THR A 113 -2.18 -5.91 5.84
C THR A 113 -2.62 -5.88 4.38
N PRO A 114 -3.92 -6.06 4.07
CA PRO A 114 -5.03 -6.39 4.97
C PRO A 114 -5.02 -7.85 5.42
N LYS A 115 -5.79 -8.16 6.44
CA LYS A 115 -5.95 -9.53 6.98
C LYS A 115 -6.38 -10.55 5.93
N SER A 116 -7.14 -10.11 4.90
CA SER A 116 -7.60 -10.95 3.80
C SER A 116 -6.46 -11.45 2.87
N VAL A 117 -5.25 -10.90 3.01
CA VAL A 117 -4.06 -11.42 2.35
C VAL A 117 -3.59 -12.67 3.09
N GLU A 118 -3.66 -13.82 2.46
CA GLU A 118 -3.20 -15.09 3.04
C GLU A 118 -1.66 -15.21 2.94
N ALA A 119 -0.95 -14.31 3.63
CA ALA A 119 0.50 -14.34 3.65
C ALA A 119 1.03 -15.50 4.48
N THR A 120 2.12 -16.10 4.05
CA THR A 120 2.94 -17.02 4.84
C THR A 120 4.07 -16.23 5.48
N ILE A 121 4.25 -16.42 6.80
CA ILE A 121 5.35 -15.80 7.55
C ILE A 121 6.24 -16.92 8.08
N THR A 122 7.53 -16.81 7.79
CA THR A 122 8.58 -17.66 8.30
C THR A 122 9.73 -16.81 8.83
N MET A 123 10.75 -17.44 9.37
CA MET A 123 11.98 -16.74 9.76
C MET A 123 12.69 -16.07 8.57
N ASP A 124 12.43 -16.56 7.35
CA ASP A 124 12.99 -15.97 6.13
C ASP A 124 12.23 -14.69 5.69
N GLY A 125 11.00 -14.48 6.18
CA GLY A 125 10.22 -13.30 5.84
C GLY A 125 8.74 -13.56 5.56
N VAL A 126 8.14 -12.65 4.80
CA VAL A 126 6.73 -12.65 4.41
C VAL A 126 6.61 -13.03 2.94
N SER A 127 5.73 -13.97 2.61
CA SER A 127 5.43 -14.34 1.22
C SER A 127 3.94 -14.42 0.96
N VAL A 128 3.55 -14.10 -0.28
CA VAL A 128 2.18 -14.23 -0.80
C VAL A 128 2.26 -14.96 -2.13
N ASN A 129 1.68 -16.14 -2.19
CA ASN A 129 1.76 -17.00 -3.36
C ASN A 129 0.53 -16.82 -4.28
N SER A 130 0.77 -16.94 -5.58
CA SER A 130 -0.29 -16.98 -6.59
C SER A 130 -1.27 -15.82 -6.55
N TRP A 131 -0.81 -14.62 -6.19
CA TRP A 131 -1.65 -13.42 -6.18
C TRP A 131 -2.02 -13.03 -7.61
N ASP A 132 -3.31 -12.96 -7.89
CA ASP A 132 -3.84 -12.52 -9.18
C ASP A 132 -4.65 -11.23 -9.02
N VAL A 133 -4.19 -10.15 -9.63
CA VAL A 133 -4.85 -8.83 -9.52
C VAL A 133 -6.20 -8.76 -10.21
N VAL A 134 -6.51 -9.72 -11.07
CA VAL A 134 -7.85 -9.84 -11.71
C VAL A 134 -8.85 -10.39 -10.71
N ASP A 135 -8.49 -11.48 -10.02
CA ASP A 135 -9.35 -12.12 -9.01
C ASP A 135 -9.44 -11.24 -7.73
N LYS A 136 -8.39 -10.47 -7.46
CA LYS A 136 -8.25 -9.60 -6.30
C LYS A 136 -8.38 -8.12 -6.66
N LYS A 137 -9.29 -7.80 -7.59
CA LYS A 137 -9.46 -6.43 -8.12
C LYS A 137 -9.61 -5.41 -6.98
N GLY A 138 -8.77 -4.36 -7.02
CA GLY A 138 -8.77 -3.27 -6.04
C GLY A 138 -8.14 -3.62 -4.69
N GLN A 139 -7.73 -4.86 -4.46
CA GLN A 139 -7.05 -5.23 -3.21
C GLN A 139 -5.56 -4.88 -3.28
N VAL A 140 -5.03 -4.46 -2.14
CA VAL A 140 -3.62 -4.09 -1.97
C VAL A 140 -2.89 -5.07 -1.06
N ILE A 141 -1.58 -5.11 -1.16
CA ILE A 141 -0.70 -5.81 -0.23
C ILE A 141 0.25 -4.77 0.36
N LEU A 142 0.20 -4.60 1.66
CA LEU A 142 1.20 -3.83 2.40
C LEU A 142 1.97 -4.78 3.32
N VAL A 143 3.29 -4.67 3.32
CA VAL A 143 4.17 -5.40 4.22
C VAL A 143 5.06 -4.42 4.92
N ALA A 144 5.16 -4.55 6.24
CA ALA A 144 6.00 -3.67 7.05
C ALA A 144 7.49 -3.99 6.88
N ASP A 145 8.32 -3.00 7.16
CA ASP A 145 9.73 -3.22 7.37
C ASP A 145 9.93 -4.14 8.58
N ILE A 146 10.90 -5.05 8.50
CA ILE A 146 11.16 -6.02 9.58
C ILE A 146 11.71 -5.25 10.80
N ALA A 147 11.00 -5.29 11.91
CA ALA A 147 11.48 -4.71 13.17
C ALA A 147 12.34 -5.72 13.91
N LYS A 148 13.66 -5.72 13.62
CA LYS A 148 14.63 -6.68 14.15
C LYS A 148 15.10 -6.32 15.55
N ASP A 149 15.35 -7.36 16.36
CA ASP A 149 16.10 -7.31 17.63
C ASP A 149 15.56 -6.28 18.65
N LYS A 150 14.22 -6.17 18.74
CA LYS A 150 13.56 -5.25 19.65
C LYS A 150 13.50 -5.82 21.07
N THR A 151 13.82 -5.03 22.07
CA THR A 151 13.82 -5.44 23.48
C THR A 151 12.83 -4.64 24.34
N LYS A 152 12.27 -3.57 23.79
CA LYS A 152 11.28 -2.70 24.44
C LYS A 152 10.54 -1.86 23.40
N ASN A 153 9.47 -1.20 23.83
CA ASN A 153 8.84 -0.17 23.03
C ASN A 153 9.83 0.97 22.75
N GLU A 154 9.95 1.37 21.49
CA GLU A 154 10.79 2.47 21.06
C GLU A 154 9.92 3.71 20.85
N SER A 155 10.41 4.86 21.28
CA SER A 155 9.74 6.14 20.98
C SER A 155 10.21 6.64 19.63
N TYR A 156 9.31 6.71 18.67
CA TYR A 156 9.55 7.23 17.34
C TYR A 156 8.37 8.09 16.92
N ALA A 157 8.59 9.34 16.52
CA ALA A 157 7.56 10.27 16.05
C ALA A 157 6.38 10.56 17.02
N GLY A 158 6.57 10.40 18.33
CA GLY A 158 5.59 10.77 19.36
C GLY A 158 4.76 9.63 19.91
N PHE A 159 4.95 8.41 19.41
CA PHE A 159 4.34 7.19 19.95
C PHE A 159 5.43 6.26 20.49
N SER A 160 5.02 5.27 21.28
CA SER A 160 5.94 4.27 21.82
C SER A 160 5.46 2.89 21.44
N GLY A 161 6.29 2.13 20.70
CA GLY A 161 5.93 0.80 20.25
C GLY A 161 6.96 0.14 19.35
N VAL A 162 6.57 -0.99 18.75
CA VAL A 162 7.32 -1.65 17.68
C VAL A 162 7.23 -0.79 16.42
N PRO A 163 8.34 -0.31 15.86
CA PRO A 163 8.32 0.45 14.61
C PRO A 163 7.73 -0.39 13.48
N THR A 164 6.57 0.01 12.97
CA THR A 164 5.83 -0.73 11.94
C THR A 164 5.57 0.19 10.76
N LEU A 165 6.48 0.14 9.79
CA LEU A 165 6.45 0.98 8.59
C LEU A 165 5.94 0.17 7.40
N PHE A 166 4.67 0.34 7.04
CA PHE A 166 4.06 -0.35 5.91
C PHE A 166 4.45 0.25 4.55
N ARG A 167 4.67 -0.63 3.58
CA ARG A 167 4.97 -0.26 2.19
C ARG A 167 4.10 -1.04 1.23
N HIS A 168 3.54 -0.37 0.22
CA HIS A 168 2.83 -1.03 -0.89
C HIS A 168 3.74 -1.99 -1.64
N LYS A 169 3.23 -3.19 -1.94
CA LYS A 169 3.96 -4.24 -2.66
C LYS A 169 3.48 -4.42 -4.10
N LEU A 170 2.45 -3.72 -4.48
CA LEU A 170 1.90 -3.66 -5.84
C LEU A 170 2.17 -2.28 -6.45
N SER A 171 1.83 -2.11 -7.73
CA SER A 171 1.86 -0.85 -8.46
C SER A 171 0.44 -0.37 -8.70
N LYS A 172 0.23 0.94 -8.71
CA LYS A 172 -1.03 1.56 -9.10
C LYS A 172 -0.90 2.13 -10.51
N VAL A 173 -1.90 1.93 -11.35
CA VAL A 173 -1.92 2.39 -12.75
C VAL A 173 -3.25 3.07 -13.04
N SER A 174 -3.18 4.28 -13.57
CA SER A 174 -4.33 5.12 -13.91
C SER A 174 -4.24 5.65 -15.33
N PHE A 175 -5.39 5.83 -15.96
CA PHE A 175 -5.48 6.44 -17.28
C PHE A 175 -6.33 7.71 -17.24
N LYS A 176 -5.79 8.77 -17.85
CA LYS A 176 -6.51 10.01 -18.13
C LYS A 176 -6.62 10.19 -19.63
N VAL A 177 -7.71 10.81 -20.07
CA VAL A 177 -7.91 11.16 -21.48
C VAL A 177 -8.34 12.62 -21.61
N ALA A 178 -7.82 13.29 -22.61
CA ALA A 178 -8.17 14.65 -22.97
C ALA A 178 -8.23 14.81 -24.51
N ARG A 179 -8.79 15.90 -24.98
CA ARG A 179 -8.60 16.31 -26.37
C ARG A 179 -7.20 16.93 -26.50
N SER A 180 -6.51 16.63 -27.60
CA SER A 180 -5.25 17.32 -27.92
C SER A 180 -5.48 18.83 -28.03
N SER A 181 -4.45 19.61 -27.71
CA SER A 181 -4.47 21.08 -27.84
C SER A 181 -4.76 21.54 -29.27
N PHE A 182 -4.43 20.71 -30.25
CA PHE A 182 -4.64 20.93 -31.67
C PHE A 182 -6.01 20.40 -32.17
N ALA A 183 -6.83 19.80 -31.31
CA ALA A 183 -8.11 19.23 -31.70
C ALA A 183 -9.02 20.31 -32.29
N LYS A 184 -9.56 20.04 -33.47
CA LYS A 184 -10.43 20.95 -34.22
C LYS A 184 -11.75 21.16 -33.48
N GLU A 185 -12.26 22.36 -33.43
CA GLU A 185 -13.59 22.64 -32.85
C GLU A 185 -14.72 21.96 -33.65
N GLY A 186 -15.83 21.70 -33.00
CA GLY A 186 -17.01 21.09 -33.63
C GLY A 186 -16.94 19.56 -33.80
N ILE A 187 -15.87 18.91 -33.28
CA ILE A 187 -15.74 17.46 -33.27
C ILE A 187 -15.86 16.96 -31.84
N SER A 188 -16.80 16.07 -31.57
CA SER A 188 -16.90 15.37 -30.30
C SER A 188 -16.14 14.04 -30.34
N VAL A 189 -15.60 13.64 -29.19
CA VAL A 189 -14.87 12.39 -29.00
C VAL A 189 -15.53 11.58 -27.91
N HIS A 190 -15.77 10.30 -28.17
CA HIS A 190 -16.30 9.36 -27.19
C HIS A 190 -15.38 8.15 -27.11
N ILE A 191 -14.76 7.91 -25.94
CA ILE A 191 -13.95 6.73 -25.67
C ILE A 191 -14.85 5.53 -25.44
N LYS A 192 -14.64 4.48 -26.21
CA LYS A 192 -15.34 3.21 -26.08
C LYS A 192 -14.65 2.28 -25.10
N SER A 193 -13.34 2.13 -25.23
CA SER A 193 -12.59 1.27 -24.33
C SER A 193 -11.11 1.70 -24.21
N ILE A 194 -10.51 1.37 -23.08
CA ILE A 194 -9.07 1.38 -22.85
C ILE A 194 -8.70 0.01 -22.31
N LYS A 195 -7.78 -0.67 -22.99
CA LYS A 195 -7.36 -2.04 -22.67
C LYS A 195 -5.84 -2.11 -22.67
N ILE A 196 -5.28 -2.99 -21.83
CA ILE A 196 -3.84 -3.28 -21.79
C ILE A 196 -3.60 -4.72 -22.21
N ALA A 197 -2.60 -4.94 -23.05
CA ALA A 197 -2.14 -6.26 -23.40
C ALA A 197 -0.65 -6.44 -23.13
N ASP A 198 -0.24 -7.71 -23.15
CA ASP A 198 1.14 -8.20 -22.97
C ASP A 198 1.71 -7.85 -21.59
N VAL A 199 0.83 -7.92 -20.58
CA VAL A 199 1.18 -7.75 -19.15
C VAL A 199 0.75 -8.98 -18.34
N TYR A 200 1.53 -9.31 -17.33
CA TYR A 200 1.21 -10.36 -16.38
C TYR A 200 0.29 -9.84 -15.28
N THR A 201 -0.68 -10.66 -14.85
CA THR A 201 -1.60 -10.32 -13.78
C THR A 201 -1.46 -11.19 -12.53
N LYS A 202 -0.66 -12.24 -12.58
CA LYS A 202 -0.44 -13.17 -11.47
C LYS A 202 1.03 -13.38 -11.18
N GLY A 203 1.37 -13.49 -9.89
CA GLY A 203 2.75 -13.72 -9.47
C GLY A 203 2.86 -14.10 -8.00
N ASN A 204 4.09 -14.32 -7.56
CA ASN A 204 4.45 -14.62 -6.18
C ASN A 204 5.27 -13.45 -5.62
N TYR A 205 4.85 -12.95 -4.48
CA TYR A 205 5.59 -11.96 -3.72
C TYR A 205 6.40 -12.65 -2.62
N SER A 206 7.63 -12.23 -2.42
CA SER A 206 8.45 -12.64 -1.28
C SER A 206 9.28 -11.48 -0.75
N ARG A 207 9.41 -11.42 0.56
CA ARG A 207 10.34 -10.56 1.25
C ARG A 207 11.22 -11.41 2.14
N GLY A 208 12.46 -11.65 1.71
CA GLY A 208 13.53 -12.23 2.51
C GLY A 208 14.57 -11.16 2.80
N GLY A 209 14.95 -10.95 4.05
CA GLY A 209 15.98 -9.98 4.42
C GLY A 209 15.73 -8.54 3.94
N TYR A 210 16.74 -7.70 4.03
CA TYR A 210 16.61 -6.25 3.77
C TYR A 210 16.44 -5.89 2.28
N GLU A 211 16.89 -6.73 1.36
CA GLU A 211 17.01 -6.37 -0.06
C GLU A 211 16.21 -7.27 -1.04
N ASN A 212 15.67 -8.38 -0.56
CA ASN A 212 15.03 -9.39 -1.43
C ASN A 212 13.49 -9.24 -1.50
N ASP A 213 13.01 -8.03 -1.55
CA ASP A 213 11.59 -7.69 -1.69
C ASP A 213 11.20 -7.72 -3.18
N SER A 214 10.72 -8.86 -3.67
CA SER A 214 10.55 -9.09 -5.10
C SER A 214 9.26 -9.82 -5.46
N TRP A 215 8.84 -9.63 -6.70
CA TRP A 215 7.85 -10.42 -7.40
C TRP A 215 8.54 -11.41 -8.34
N SER A 216 8.04 -12.64 -8.42
CA SER A 216 8.59 -13.70 -9.24
C SER A 216 7.50 -14.64 -9.76
N GLY A 217 7.86 -15.53 -10.69
CA GLY A 217 6.93 -16.51 -11.24
C GLY A 217 5.72 -15.85 -11.87
N LEU A 218 5.93 -14.77 -12.64
CA LEU A 218 4.86 -14.04 -13.31
C LEU A 218 4.16 -14.93 -14.33
N THR A 219 2.82 -14.97 -14.25
CA THR A 219 1.96 -15.80 -15.08
C THR A 219 0.67 -15.07 -15.40
N ASN A 220 -0.27 -15.75 -16.09
CA ASN A 220 -1.54 -15.18 -16.54
C ASN A 220 -1.31 -13.93 -17.40
N LEU A 221 -0.55 -14.12 -18.51
CA LEU A 221 -0.29 -13.07 -19.48
C LEU A 221 -1.59 -12.63 -20.13
N ARG A 222 -1.88 -11.35 -20.07
CA ARG A 222 -2.99 -10.72 -20.81
C ARG A 222 -2.52 -10.40 -22.21
N THR A 223 -3.12 -11.01 -23.20
CA THR A 223 -2.80 -10.83 -24.61
C THR A 223 -3.83 -9.93 -25.30
N GLU A 224 -3.59 -9.55 -26.55
CA GLU A 224 -4.55 -8.81 -27.36
C GLU A 224 -5.90 -9.54 -27.48
N ALA A 225 -5.90 -10.86 -27.57
CA ALA A 225 -7.13 -11.66 -27.64
C ALA A 225 -7.90 -11.71 -26.31
N ASN A 226 -7.21 -11.47 -25.16
CA ASN A 226 -7.79 -11.45 -23.82
C ASN A 226 -7.13 -10.33 -22.98
N PRO A 227 -7.37 -9.05 -23.33
CA PRO A 227 -6.69 -7.94 -22.69
C PRO A 227 -7.21 -7.66 -21.28
N TYR A 228 -6.43 -6.94 -20.50
CA TYR A 228 -6.89 -6.37 -19.23
C TYR A 228 -7.68 -5.09 -19.52
N VAL A 229 -8.96 -5.06 -19.13
CA VAL A 229 -9.85 -3.92 -19.38
C VAL A 229 -9.71 -2.89 -18.29
N ILE A 230 -9.23 -1.70 -18.64
CA ILE A 230 -9.14 -0.53 -17.78
C ILE A 230 -10.46 0.24 -17.74
N PHE A 231 -11.01 0.47 -18.93
CA PHE A 231 -12.24 1.21 -19.11
C PHE A 231 -13.07 0.61 -20.25
N GLN A 232 -14.35 0.52 -20.02
CA GLN A 232 -15.35 0.17 -21.03
C GLN A 232 -16.51 1.13 -20.86
N SER A 233 -16.79 1.93 -21.88
CA SER A 233 -17.92 2.85 -21.87
C SER A 233 -19.23 2.08 -21.82
N SER A 234 -20.11 2.49 -20.93
CA SER A 234 -21.56 2.32 -21.10
C SER A 234 -22.09 3.43 -22.00
N ALA A 235 -23.38 3.53 -22.23
CA ALA A 235 -23.99 4.58 -23.06
C ALA A 235 -23.63 6.02 -22.65
N THR A 236 -23.13 6.21 -21.44
CA THR A 236 -22.66 7.49 -20.88
C THR A 236 -21.26 7.32 -20.29
N GLY A 237 -20.49 8.41 -20.18
CA GLY A 237 -19.16 8.41 -19.51
C GLY A 237 -17.95 8.32 -20.40
N GLY A 238 -18.10 7.98 -21.70
CA GLY A 238 -17.00 7.97 -22.67
C GLY A 238 -16.62 9.35 -23.22
N ASP A 239 -17.47 10.36 -23.05
CA ASP A 239 -17.28 11.65 -23.70
C ASP A 239 -16.08 12.43 -23.16
N ILE A 240 -15.32 13.02 -24.10
CA ILE A 240 -14.19 13.91 -23.85
C ILE A 240 -14.58 15.29 -24.35
N LEU A 241 -14.84 16.18 -23.40
CA LEU A 241 -15.42 17.48 -23.68
C LEU A 241 -14.40 18.56 -23.93
N ASP A 242 -13.24 18.48 -23.26
CA ASP A 242 -12.23 19.53 -23.32
C ASP A 242 -10.79 19.01 -23.31
N LYS A 243 -9.84 19.97 -23.15
CA LYS A 243 -8.39 19.71 -23.12
C LYS A 243 -7.88 19.33 -21.74
N THR A 244 -8.73 19.37 -20.70
CA THR A 244 -8.36 18.99 -19.35
C THR A 244 -8.42 17.47 -19.21
N PRO A 245 -7.31 16.80 -18.81
CA PRO A 245 -7.30 15.36 -18.66
C PRO A 245 -8.27 14.87 -17.57
N VAL A 246 -9.17 13.95 -17.92
CA VAL A 246 -10.11 13.33 -17.01
C VAL A 246 -9.84 11.83 -16.88
N MET A 247 -10.01 11.31 -15.68
CA MET A 247 -9.86 9.88 -15.39
C MET A 247 -10.85 9.06 -16.23
N LYS A 248 -10.37 7.94 -16.75
CA LYS A 248 -11.18 6.93 -17.42
C LYS A 248 -10.91 5.56 -16.78
N GLY A 249 -11.99 4.97 -16.26
CA GLY A 249 -11.92 3.75 -15.45
C GLY A 249 -11.44 4.02 -14.01
N ASP A 250 -11.42 2.96 -13.24
CA ASP A 250 -10.90 2.94 -11.89
C ASP A 250 -9.37 2.86 -11.91
N GLU A 251 -8.73 3.25 -10.82
CA GLU A 251 -7.33 2.97 -10.60
C GLU A 251 -7.09 1.46 -10.54
N SER A 252 -6.20 0.96 -11.37
CA SER A 252 -5.89 -0.46 -11.46
C SER A 252 -4.67 -0.81 -10.62
N ILE A 253 -4.80 -1.84 -9.81
CA ILE A 253 -3.69 -2.40 -9.05
C ILE A 253 -3.04 -3.49 -9.90
N MET A 254 -1.74 -3.38 -10.13
CA MET A 254 -1.00 -4.25 -11.04
C MET A 254 0.20 -4.89 -10.35
N ILE A 255 0.60 -6.05 -10.84
CA ILE A 255 1.86 -6.71 -10.42
C ILE A 255 3.04 -5.86 -10.90
N PRO A 256 4.00 -5.54 -10.03
CA PRO A 256 5.27 -4.93 -10.44
C PRO A 256 5.99 -5.80 -11.47
N GLN A 257 6.33 -5.21 -12.62
CA GLN A 257 6.97 -5.93 -13.72
C GLN A 257 7.73 -5.00 -14.65
N MET A 258 8.69 -5.55 -15.39
CA MET A 258 9.34 -4.84 -16.49
C MET A 258 8.38 -4.74 -17.68
N LEU A 259 8.41 -3.62 -18.37
CA LEU A 259 7.59 -3.32 -19.55
C LEU A 259 8.41 -3.27 -20.85
N ASN A 260 9.71 -3.50 -20.73
CA ASN A 260 10.68 -3.46 -21.84
C ASN A 260 11.36 -4.81 -22.05
N GLU A 261 10.75 -5.92 -21.62
CA GLU A 261 11.40 -7.22 -21.69
C GLU A 261 11.71 -7.62 -23.14
N ASN A 262 12.94 -8.06 -23.31
CA ASN A 262 13.51 -8.55 -24.57
C ASN A 262 12.80 -9.82 -25.00
N GLY A 263 12.05 -9.76 -26.06
CA GLY A 263 11.37 -10.90 -26.60
C GLY A 263 10.03 -10.53 -27.20
N TYR A 264 9.10 -11.35 -27.23
CA TYR A 264 7.90 -11.26 -28.04
C TYR A 264 6.75 -10.44 -27.44
N ASN A 265 6.91 -9.91 -26.21
CA ASN A 265 5.84 -9.18 -25.53
C ASN A 265 6.25 -7.72 -25.33
N HIS A 266 5.61 -6.86 -26.08
CA HIS A 266 5.69 -5.41 -25.89
C HIS A 266 4.41 -4.92 -25.22
N PRO A 267 4.41 -4.72 -23.88
CA PRO A 267 3.26 -4.19 -23.17
C PRO A 267 2.71 -2.91 -23.82
N ARG A 268 1.40 -2.93 -24.08
CA ARG A 268 0.75 -1.89 -24.89
C ARG A 268 -0.67 -1.59 -24.44
N VAL A 269 -1.12 -0.42 -24.85
CA VAL A 269 -2.47 0.10 -24.59
C VAL A 269 -3.24 0.18 -25.90
N PHE A 270 -4.45 -0.31 -25.91
CA PHE A 270 -5.41 -0.15 -26.99
C PHE A 270 -6.49 0.84 -26.57
N VAL A 271 -6.75 1.83 -27.42
CA VAL A 271 -7.80 2.82 -27.20
C VAL A 271 -8.77 2.74 -28.37
N GLU A 272 -10.01 2.39 -28.10
CA GLU A 272 -11.09 2.43 -29.07
C GLU A 272 -11.97 3.66 -28.79
N TYR A 273 -12.25 4.45 -29.81
CA TYR A 273 -13.05 5.67 -29.66
C TYR A 273 -13.85 5.99 -30.94
N THR A 274 -14.82 6.87 -30.81
CA THR A 274 -15.50 7.46 -31.95
C THR A 274 -15.31 8.96 -31.98
N THR A 275 -15.28 9.50 -33.20
CA THR A 275 -15.37 10.95 -33.43
C THR A 275 -16.68 11.26 -34.14
N THR A 276 -17.32 12.36 -33.79
CA THR A 276 -18.55 12.82 -34.44
C THR A 276 -18.33 14.23 -35.00
N THR A 277 -18.56 14.39 -36.29
CA THR A 277 -18.41 15.68 -37.02
C THR A 277 -19.65 15.89 -37.88
N GLY A 278 -20.39 16.97 -37.65
CA GLY A 278 -21.57 17.29 -38.46
C GLY A 278 -22.64 16.18 -38.49
N GLY A 279 -22.74 15.40 -37.38
CA GLY A 279 -23.64 14.26 -37.26
C GLY A 279 -23.08 12.94 -37.81
N THR A 280 -21.94 12.92 -38.49
CA THR A 280 -21.29 11.71 -38.97
C THR A 280 -20.40 11.13 -37.85
N VAL A 281 -20.59 9.85 -37.51
CA VAL A 281 -19.82 9.11 -36.51
C VAL A 281 -18.80 8.21 -37.22
N GLU A 282 -17.54 8.36 -36.84
CA GLU A 282 -16.44 7.50 -37.30
C GLU A 282 -15.85 6.70 -36.14
N ALA A 283 -15.71 5.39 -36.27
CA ALA A 283 -14.99 4.53 -35.34
C ALA A 283 -13.50 4.58 -35.60
N LYS A 284 -12.71 4.70 -34.54
CA LYS A 284 -11.25 4.77 -34.59
C LYS A 284 -10.63 3.93 -33.49
N SER A 285 -9.39 3.52 -33.72
CA SER A 285 -8.56 2.85 -32.73
C SER A 285 -7.14 3.41 -32.75
N ALA A 286 -6.47 3.32 -31.62
CA ALA A 286 -5.06 3.61 -31.49
C ALA A 286 -4.41 2.55 -30.62
N GLU A 287 -3.16 2.25 -30.93
CA GLU A 287 -2.28 1.39 -30.16
C GLU A 287 -1.05 2.19 -29.74
N CYS A 288 -0.61 2.01 -28.52
CA CYS A 288 0.62 2.64 -28.02
C CYS A 288 1.37 1.72 -27.07
N PHE A 289 2.67 1.76 -27.11
CA PHE A 289 3.56 0.98 -26.29
C PHE A 289 4.00 1.76 -25.06
N PHE A 290 4.08 1.09 -23.91
CA PHE A 290 4.46 1.78 -22.66
C PHE A 290 5.86 2.37 -22.73
N VAL A 291 6.81 1.67 -23.31
CA VAL A 291 8.21 2.12 -23.40
C VAL A 291 8.34 3.29 -24.36
N GLU A 292 7.84 3.15 -25.57
CA GLU A 292 8.04 4.11 -26.66
C GLU A 292 7.21 5.37 -26.48
N ASN A 293 5.94 5.22 -26.12
CA ASN A 293 5.00 6.33 -26.09
C ASN A 293 4.91 7.00 -24.71
N PHE A 294 4.95 6.23 -23.61
CA PHE A 294 4.87 6.77 -22.27
C PHE A 294 6.23 6.82 -21.55
N ARG A 295 7.30 6.32 -22.16
CA ARG A 295 8.66 6.23 -21.58
C ARG A 295 8.68 5.48 -20.24
N SER A 296 7.80 4.53 -20.08
CA SER A 296 7.66 3.72 -18.88
C SER A 296 8.25 2.33 -19.10
N GLY A 297 9.45 2.10 -18.58
CA GLY A 297 10.17 0.82 -18.73
C GLY A 297 9.77 -0.24 -17.71
N GLN A 298 9.04 0.14 -16.67
CA GLN A 298 8.62 -0.78 -15.60
C GLN A 298 7.43 -0.22 -14.80
N TRP A 299 6.72 -1.13 -14.14
CA TRP A 299 5.90 -0.81 -12.99
C TRP A 299 6.63 -1.28 -11.72
N ALA A 300 7.08 -0.34 -10.90
CA ALA A 300 7.75 -0.63 -9.64
C ALA A 300 6.74 -0.64 -8.48
N LYS A 301 6.99 -1.50 -7.48
CA LYS A 301 6.18 -1.56 -6.26
C LYS A 301 6.14 -0.19 -5.55
N GLY A 302 4.98 0.14 -4.98
CA GLY A 302 4.79 1.38 -4.23
C GLY A 302 4.71 2.65 -5.09
N ASN A 303 4.64 2.52 -6.41
CA ASN A 303 4.52 3.65 -7.32
C ASN A 303 3.13 3.72 -7.96
N HIS A 304 2.68 4.93 -8.22
CA HIS A 304 1.48 5.25 -8.97
C HIS A 304 1.87 5.83 -10.33
N TYR A 305 1.50 5.13 -11.39
CA TYR A 305 1.72 5.50 -12.78
C TYR A 305 0.43 6.10 -13.35
N THR A 306 0.48 7.34 -13.81
CA THR A 306 -0.64 7.99 -14.49
C THR A 306 -0.28 8.22 -15.95
N TYR A 307 -1.04 7.60 -16.86
CA TYR A 307 -0.89 7.71 -18.29
C TYR A 307 -1.97 8.62 -18.85
N THR A 308 -1.56 9.64 -19.61
CA THR A 308 -2.50 10.57 -20.23
C THR A 308 -2.47 10.41 -21.74
N ILE A 309 -3.66 10.25 -22.32
CA ILE A 309 -3.86 10.07 -23.75
C ILE A 309 -4.59 11.30 -24.27
N TYR A 310 -3.93 12.03 -25.19
CA TYR A 310 -4.51 13.18 -25.84
C TYR A 310 -5.02 12.78 -27.22
N ILE A 311 -6.34 12.75 -27.38
CA ILE A 311 -6.97 12.37 -28.64
C ILE A 311 -6.89 13.52 -29.63
N GLY A 312 -6.08 13.35 -30.66
CA GLY A 312 -6.06 14.22 -31.84
C GLY A 312 -7.31 14.00 -32.70
N VAL A 313 -7.75 15.03 -33.40
CA VAL A 313 -8.95 14.98 -34.26
C VAL A 313 -8.61 15.52 -35.64
N GLY A 314 -9.07 14.82 -36.68
CA GLY A 314 -8.74 15.11 -38.05
C GLY A 314 -7.38 14.51 -38.45
N GLN A 315 -6.45 15.34 -38.92
CA GLN A 315 -5.09 14.88 -39.29
C GLN A 315 -4.07 14.97 -38.13
N TYR A 316 -4.51 15.31 -36.92
CA TYR A 316 -3.62 15.39 -35.78
C TYR A 316 -3.47 14.01 -35.11
N PRO A 317 -2.22 13.61 -34.77
CA PRO A 317 -1.95 12.33 -34.14
C PRO A 317 -2.48 12.32 -32.69
N ILE A 318 -2.60 11.12 -32.14
CA ILE A 318 -2.77 10.91 -30.71
C ILE A 318 -1.42 11.17 -30.04
N GLU A 319 -1.45 11.94 -28.95
CA GLU A 319 -0.27 12.24 -28.14
C GLU A 319 -0.40 11.50 -26.80
N PHE A 320 0.75 11.15 -26.22
CA PHE A 320 0.82 10.37 -24.99
C PHE A 320 1.77 11.05 -24.00
N ASP A 321 1.40 11.02 -22.72
CA ASP A 321 2.23 11.51 -21.63
C ASP A 321 2.10 10.56 -20.43
N GLY A 322 3.19 10.41 -19.68
CA GLY A 322 3.24 9.55 -18.50
C GLY A 322 3.88 10.27 -17.33
N SER A 323 3.30 10.10 -16.15
CA SER A 323 3.87 10.56 -14.90
C SER A 323 3.92 9.45 -13.87
N VAL A 324 4.90 9.52 -12.98
CA VAL A 324 5.09 8.58 -11.87
C VAL A 324 5.16 9.38 -10.59
N SER A 325 4.42 8.93 -9.59
CA SER A 325 4.47 9.44 -8.23
C SER A 325 4.56 8.28 -7.24
N ASP A 326 4.91 8.58 -6.01
CA ASP A 326 4.78 7.60 -4.96
C ASP A 326 3.31 7.29 -4.69
N TRP A 327 3.02 6.03 -4.43
CA TRP A 327 1.69 5.62 -4.03
C TRP A 327 1.50 5.93 -2.55
N SER A 328 0.68 6.92 -2.26
CA SER A 328 0.40 7.39 -0.90
C SER A 328 -0.84 6.69 -0.30
N SER A 329 -0.90 6.65 1.04
CA SER A 329 -2.03 6.11 1.79
C SER A 329 -3.34 6.86 1.59
N THR A 330 -3.26 8.16 1.31
CA THR A 330 -4.45 8.96 0.95
C THR A 330 -5.14 8.44 -0.30
N ASP A 331 -4.43 7.64 -1.09
CA ASP A 331 -4.94 6.94 -2.27
C ASP A 331 -5.45 5.52 -1.98
N MET A 332 -5.50 5.09 -0.72
CA MET A 332 -6.25 3.90 -0.33
C MET A 332 -7.74 4.25 -0.46
N GLY A 333 -8.21 4.23 -1.70
CA GLY A 333 -9.64 4.36 -1.97
C GLY A 333 -10.40 3.39 -1.07
N THR A 334 -11.49 3.86 -0.50
CA THR A 334 -12.41 3.21 0.45
C THR A 334 -13.07 1.93 -0.11
N THR A 335 -12.30 1.06 -0.78
CA THR A 335 -12.79 -0.22 -1.26
C THR A 335 -12.07 -1.35 -0.50
N ILE A 336 -12.23 -1.34 0.81
CA ILE A 336 -12.12 -2.58 1.57
C ILE A 336 -13.48 -3.26 1.41
N VAL A 337 -13.56 -4.20 0.51
CA VAL A 337 -14.69 -5.13 0.45
C VAL A 337 -14.66 -5.92 1.75
N GLN A 338 -15.72 -5.76 2.53
CA GLN A 338 -15.99 -6.53 3.75
C GLN A 338 -16.09 -8.03 3.43
#